data_f0ce6c88d85358ec051932198b03e1b5
#
_entry.id   f0ce6c88d85358ec051932198b03e1b5
#
_cell.length_a   1.000
_cell.length_b   1.000
_cell.length_c   1.000
_cell.angle_alpha   90.00
_cell.angle_beta   90.00
_cell.angle_gamma   90.00
#
_symmetry.space_group_name_H-M   'P 1'
#
loop_
_entity.id
_entity.type
_entity.pdbx_description
1 polymer ?
#
loop_
_entity_poly.entity_id
_entity_poly.type
_entity_poly.pdbx_seq_one_letter_code
_entity_poly.pdbx_strand_id
1 'polypeptide(L)'
;MKRSNIVIITILLGVLGLSSCNTYEVIDGSGIVQTEFRRMAYFNRIELLFPAEVIIRQGTTKDIEITAESNIIDLVYSRVSGNTLVLDDYGRLRSSHNVKIYVQVPDINAIFVSGSGRVIGDNKIFSKNINLRLSGSGLIDIALDVKNDLVADLSGSGLIFMEGDTYNGIYDVSGSGKIESFGMHADNSDIIISGSGRCETTALSNLDVSISGSGSVWFRGNPRISQRISGSGKIFDAN
;
A
#
# COMPACT_ATOMS: atom_id res chain seq x y z
N MET A 1 45.44 1.58 -48.57
CA MET A 1 44.03 1.21 -48.69
C MET A 1 43.73 0.03 -47.77
N LYS A 2 43.49 0.23 -46.48
CA LYS A 2 43.05 -0.87 -45.52
C LYS A 2 42.62 -0.26 -44.18
N ARG A 3 41.66 0.67 -44.17
CA ARG A 3 41.09 1.23 -42.91
C ARG A 3 39.55 1.45 -42.95
N SER A 4 38.88 1.01 -44.03
CA SER A 4 37.45 1.33 -44.20
C SER A 4 36.50 0.20 -43.84
N ASN A 5 36.93 -1.04 -43.59
CA ASN A 5 36.05 -2.20 -43.40
C ASN A 5 35.76 -2.56 -41.93
N ILE A 6 36.47 -1.93 -40.96
CA ILE A 6 36.29 -2.27 -39.53
C ILE A 6 35.16 -1.46 -38.89
N VAL A 7 34.84 -0.27 -39.40
CA VAL A 7 33.79 0.61 -38.83
C VAL A 7 32.38 0.11 -39.14
N ILE A 8 32.17 -0.58 -40.28
CA ILE A 8 30.85 -1.06 -40.71
C ILE A 8 30.40 -2.31 -39.92
N ILE A 9 31.36 -3.14 -39.48
CA ILE A 9 31.04 -4.35 -38.70
C ILE A 9 30.64 -4.01 -37.26
N THR A 10 31.13 -2.94 -36.67
CA THR A 10 30.82 -2.53 -35.29
C THR A 10 29.42 -1.90 -35.18
N ILE A 11 28.89 -1.29 -36.24
CA ILE A 11 27.55 -0.70 -36.27
C ILE A 11 26.47 -1.77 -36.49
N LEU A 12 26.79 -2.87 -37.16
CA LEU A 12 25.82 -3.95 -37.44
C LEU A 12 25.58 -4.88 -36.23
N LEU A 13 26.47 -4.91 -35.22
CA LEU A 13 26.29 -5.71 -33.98
C LEU A 13 25.49 -4.97 -32.91
N GLY A 14 25.27 -3.67 -33.05
CA GLY A 14 24.52 -2.85 -32.05
C GLY A 14 23.00 -2.88 -32.20
N VAL A 15 22.45 -3.47 -33.27
CA VAL A 15 21.00 -3.40 -33.58
C VAL A 15 20.22 -4.69 -33.18
N LEU A 16 20.91 -5.73 -32.76
CA LEU A 16 20.28 -7.04 -32.46
C LEU A 16 19.90 -7.23 -30.97
N GLY A 17 19.97 -6.21 -30.13
CA GLY A 17 19.77 -6.30 -28.68
C GLY A 17 18.46 -5.77 -28.11
N LEU A 18 17.47 -5.34 -28.90
CA LEU A 18 16.29 -4.64 -28.39
C LEU A 18 14.93 -5.30 -28.73
N SER A 19 14.88 -6.60 -28.83
CA SER A 19 13.60 -7.31 -29.05
C SER A 19 13.35 -8.34 -27.96
N SER A 20 13.28 -7.92 -26.70
CA SER A 20 12.65 -8.71 -25.64
C SER A 20 11.49 -7.91 -25.05
N CYS A 21 10.54 -7.51 -25.89
CA CYS A 21 9.20 -7.24 -25.44
C CYS A 21 8.52 -8.59 -25.25
N ASN A 22 8.53 -9.14 -24.04
CA ASN A 22 7.58 -10.19 -23.69
C ASN A 22 6.19 -9.56 -23.80
N THR A 23 5.48 -9.84 -24.89
CA THR A 23 4.06 -9.55 -25.03
C THR A 23 3.30 -10.48 -24.09
N TYR A 24 3.14 -10.05 -22.84
CA TYR A 24 2.18 -10.70 -21.95
C TYR A 24 0.78 -10.48 -22.55
N GLU A 25 0.07 -11.59 -22.75
CA GLU A 25 -1.31 -11.55 -23.19
C GLU A 25 -2.15 -10.82 -22.13
N VAL A 26 -2.86 -9.76 -22.54
CA VAL A 26 -3.79 -9.04 -21.68
C VAL A 26 -5.14 -9.71 -21.79
N ILE A 27 -5.70 -10.15 -20.67
CA ILE A 27 -7.00 -10.82 -20.64
C ILE A 27 -8.08 -9.77 -20.40
N ASP A 28 -8.93 -9.56 -21.39
CA ASP A 28 -10.09 -8.70 -21.28
C ASP A 28 -11.24 -9.41 -20.55
N GLY A 29 -11.95 -8.68 -19.70
CA GLY A 29 -13.11 -9.20 -18.98
C GLY A 29 -14.30 -9.48 -19.88
N SER A 30 -15.12 -10.47 -19.48
CA SER A 30 -16.32 -10.92 -20.22
C SER A 30 -17.52 -9.97 -20.08
N GLY A 31 -17.48 -9.02 -19.15
CA GLY A 31 -18.62 -8.17 -18.77
C GLY A 31 -19.67 -8.87 -17.88
N ILE A 32 -19.55 -10.18 -17.66
CA ILE A 32 -20.47 -10.96 -16.83
C ILE A 32 -19.89 -11.13 -15.44
N VAL A 33 -20.44 -10.44 -14.45
CA VAL A 33 -19.98 -10.48 -13.05
C VAL A 33 -20.55 -11.70 -12.33
N GLN A 34 -19.71 -12.37 -11.54
CA GLN A 34 -20.09 -13.46 -10.64
C GLN A 34 -19.37 -13.35 -9.30
N THR A 35 -19.84 -14.09 -8.32
CA THR A 35 -19.29 -14.13 -6.96
C THR A 35 -18.94 -15.56 -6.59
N GLU A 36 -17.76 -15.74 -5.98
CA GLU A 36 -17.24 -17.01 -5.49
C GLU A 36 -16.84 -16.88 -4.02
N PHE A 37 -17.13 -17.93 -3.23
CA PHE A 37 -16.72 -18.02 -1.83
C PHE A 37 -15.57 -19.02 -1.71
N ARG A 38 -14.47 -18.61 -1.06
CA ARG A 38 -13.30 -19.45 -0.85
C ARG A 38 -13.02 -19.60 0.65
N ARG A 39 -13.02 -20.83 1.11
CA ARG A 39 -12.63 -21.14 2.48
C ARG A 39 -11.11 -21.01 2.63
N MET A 40 -10.68 -20.19 3.60
CA MET A 40 -9.25 -19.99 3.90
C MET A 40 -8.90 -20.59 5.27
N ALA A 41 -7.64 -21.02 5.43
CA ALA A 41 -7.06 -21.26 6.75
C ALA A 41 -7.00 -19.94 7.55
N TYR A 42 -6.73 -20.02 8.85
CA TYR A 42 -6.56 -18.83 9.68
C TYR A 42 -5.44 -17.93 9.15
N PHE A 43 -5.68 -16.63 9.12
CA PHE A 43 -4.70 -15.59 8.85
C PHE A 43 -5.04 -14.34 9.66
N ASN A 44 -4.04 -13.50 9.88
CA ASN A 44 -4.17 -12.18 10.52
C ASN A 44 -3.34 -11.11 9.78
N ARG A 45 -2.85 -11.43 8.60
CA ARG A 45 -2.14 -10.53 7.68
C ARG A 45 -2.74 -10.66 6.31
N ILE A 46 -2.74 -9.55 5.56
CA ILE A 46 -3.23 -9.50 4.17
C ILE A 46 -2.13 -8.89 3.31
N GLU A 47 -1.88 -9.52 2.18
CA GLU A 47 -0.96 -9.05 1.14
C GLU A 47 -1.70 -9.00 -0.19
N LEU A 48 -1.86 -7.80 -0.74
CA LEU A 48 -2.51 -7.54 -2.01
C LEU A 48 -1.46 -7.15 -3.05
N LEU A 49 -1.30 -7.96 -4.09
CA LEU A 49 -0.23 -7.83 -5.09
C LEU A 49 -0.73 -7.41 -6.47
N PHE A 50 -2.04 -7.23 -6.66
CA PHE A 50 -2.64 -6.87 -7.94
C PHE A 50 -3.72 -5.78 -7.78
N PRO A 51 -4.18 -5.13 -8.88
CA PRO A 51 -5.19 -4.08 -8.83
C PRO A 51 -6.58 -4.63 -8.49
N ALA A 52 -6.86 -4.78 -7.20
CA ALA A 52 -8.17 -5.16 -6.68
C ALA A 52 -8.59 -4.23 -5.54
N GLU A 53 -9.87 -4.25 -5.20
CA GLU A 53 -10.43 -3.60 -4.02
C GLU A 53 -10.71 -4.66 -2.96
N VAL A 54 -10.00 -4.59 -1.83
CA VAL A 54 -10.19 -5.49 -0.68
C VAL A 54 -10.93 -4.72 0.41
N ILE A 55 -12.09 -5.24 0.82
CA ILE A 55 -12.90 -4.69 1.90
C ILE A 55 -12.69 -5.58 3.12
N ILE A 56 -12.14 -5.01 4.19
CA ILE A 56 -11.78 -5.73 5.41
C ILE A 56 -12.78 -5.39 6.51
N ARG A 57 -13.30 -6.42 7.17
CA ARG A 57 -14.12 -6.32 8.37
C ARG A 57 -13.53 -7.15 9.50
N GLN A 58 -13.29 -6.56 10.65
CA GLN A 58 -12.97 -7.31 11.84
C GLN A 58 -14.25 -7.93 12.43
N GLY A 59 -14.24 -9.26 12.65
CA GLY A 59 -15.39 -10.00 13.16
C GLY A 59 -15.13 -11.50 13.12
N THR A 60 -16.17 -12.31 13.30
CA THR A 60 -16.03 -13.78 13.23
C THR A 60 -15.56 -14.20 11.84
N THR A 61 -14.62 -15.16 11.77
CA THR A 61 -14.09 -15.65 10.50
C THR A 61 -15.18 -16.13 9.56
N LYS A 62 -15.12 -15.71 8.32
CA LYS A 62 -15.95 -16.16 7.20
C LYS A 62 -15.08 -16.59 6.02
N ASP A 63 -15.67 -17.33 5.09
CA ASP A 63 -15.06 -17.55 3.78
C ASP A 63 -14.87 -16.19 3.11
N ILE A 64 -13.77 -16.00 2.37
CA ILE A 64 -13.58 -14.78 1.58
C ILE A 64 -14.54 -14.80 0.40
N GLU A 65 -15.11 -13.64 0.09
CA GLU A 65 -16.02 -13.47 -1.04
C GLU A 65 -15.29 -12.70 -2.13
N ILE A 66 -15.19 -13.29 -3.32
CA ILE A 66 -14.54 -12.67 -4.49
C ILE A 66 -15.59 -12.40 -5.53
N THR A 67 -15.74 -11.15 -5.94
CA THR A 67 -16.62 -10.71 -7.02
C THR A 67 -15.78 -10.18 -8.17
N ALA A 68 -15.90 -10.80 -9.33
CA ALA A 68 -15.18 -10.44 -10.55
C ALA A 68 -15.96 -10.88 -11.80
N GLU A 69 -15.47 -10.52 -12.97
CA GLU A 69 -15.99 -11.06 -14.24
C GLU A 69 -15.69 -12.56 -14.35
N SER A 70 -16.61 -13.31 -14.96
CA SER A 70 -16.62 -14.78 -14.95
C SER A 70 -15.36 -15.44 -15.52
N ASN A 71 -14.70 -14.81 -16.48
CA ASN A 71 -13.42 -15.29 -17.03
C ASN A 71 -12.19 -14.74 -16.29
N ILE A 72 -12.38 -13.81 -15.34
CA ILE A 72 -11.33 -13.21 -14.51
C ILE A 72 -11.24 -13.90 -13.15
N ILE A 73 -12.37 -14.34 -12.58
CA ILE A 73 -12.42 -14.84 -11.21
C ILE A 73 -11.52 -16.06 -10.98
N ASP A 74 -11.38 -16.94 -11.97
CA ASP A 74 -10.49 -18.11 -11.93
C ASP A 74 -9.00 -17.72 -11.95
N LEU A 75 -8.68 -16.52 -12.41
CA LEU A 75 -7.32 -15.98 -12.46
C LEU A 75 -6.93 -15.25 -11.17
N VAL A 76 -7.89 -14.96 -10.31
CA VAL A 76 -7.62 -14.39 -8.99
C VAL A 76 -7.08 -15.47 -8.09
N TYR A 77 -5.82 -15.31 -7.70
CA TYR A 77 -5.14 -16.23 -6.81
C TYR A 77 -5.34 -15.82 -5.35
N SER A 78 -5.74 -16.78 -4.53
CA SER A 78 -5.88 -16.57 -3.09
C SER A 78 -5.33 -17.77 -2.33
N ARG A 79 -4.37 -17.53 -1.45
CA ARG A 79 -3.80 -18.58 -0.57
C ARG A 79 -3.37 -18.01 0.77
N VAL A 80 -3.34 -18.86 1.77
CA VAL A 80 -2.70 -18.54 3.06
C VAL A 80 -1.31 -19.15 3.11
N SER A 81 -0.32 -18.32 3.33
CA SER A 81 1.09 -18.71 3.53
C SER A 81 1.55 -18.24 4.90
N GLY A 82 1.85 -19.16 5.81
CA GLY A 82 1.98 -18.83 7.22
C GLY A 82 0.66 -18.25 7.75
N ASN A 83 0.70 -17.03 8.27
CA ASN A 83 -0.48 -16.30 8.75
C ASN A 83 -0.89 -15.15 7.80
N THR A 84 -0.46 -15.19 6.53
CA THR A 84 -0.73 -14.14 5.53
C THR A 84 -1.65 -14.66 4.45
N LEU A 85 -2.81 -14.01 4.26
CA LEU A 85 -3.62 -14.17 3.06
C LEU A 85 -2.94 -13.40 1.93
N VAL A 86 -2.45 -14.13 0.93
CA VAL A 86 -1.86 -13.58 -0.30
C VAL A 86 -2.92 -13.56 -1.37
N LEU A 87 -3.18 -12.39 -1.92
CA LEU A 87 -4.10 -12.11 -3.02
C LEU A 87 -3.29 -11.59 -4.21
N ASP A 88 -3.34 -12.32 -5.32
CA ASP A 88 -2.54 -12.05 -6.51
C ASP A 88 -3.32 -12.42 -7.77
N ASP A 89 -2.81 -12.14 -8.96
CA ASP A 89 -3.35 -12.59 -10.23
C ASP A 89 -2.32 -13.40 -11.03
N TYR A 90 -2.78 -14.21 -11.97
CA TYR A 90 -1.91 -15.01 -12.86
C TYR A 90 -1.48 -14.26 -14.13
N GLY A 91 -1.79 -12.96 -14.25
CA GLY A 91 -1.44 -12.24 -15.47
C GLY A 91 -1.85 -10.78 -15.41
N ARG A 92 -1.79 -10.10 -16.53
CA ARG A 92 -2.27 -8.72 -16.67
C ARG A 92 -3.76 -8.75 -16.99
N LEU A 93 -4.56 -8.56 -15.95
CA LEU A 93 -6.00 -8.50 -16.09
C LEU A 93 -6.43 -7.10 -16.57
N ARG A 94 -7.27 -7.06 -17.60
CA ARG A 94 -8.04 -5.88 -17.98
C ARG A 94 -9.52 -6.20 -17.75
N SER A 95 -10.03 -5.82 -16.59
CA SER A 95 -11.43 -5.98 -16.24
C SER A 95 -12.19 -4.68 -16.45
N SER A 96 -13.38 -4.74 -17.01
CA SER A 96 -14.32 -3.61 -17.07
C SER A 96 -14.97 -3.34 -15.69
N HIS A 97 -14.94 -4.33 -14.81
CA HIS A 97 -15.40 -4.25 -13.44
C HIS A 97 -14.22 -4.56 -12.50
N ASN A 98 -14.02 -3.72 -11.50
CA ASN A 98 -12.97 -3.96 -10.51
C ASN A 98 -13.19 -5.28 -9.77
N VAL A 99 -12.12 -6.05 -9.59
CA VAL A 99 -12.15 -7.22 -8.69
C VAL A 99 -12.37 -6.74 -7.27
N LYS A 100 -13.42 -7.24 -6.59
CA LYS A 100 -13.72 -6.93 -5.20
C LYS A 100 -13.59 -8.18 -4.34
N ILE A 101 -12.95 -8.03 -3.20
CA ILE A 101 -12.69 -9.14 -2.27
C ILE A 101 -13.12 -8.72 -0.87
N TYR A 102 -14.13 -9.39 -0.31
CA TYR A 102 -14.57 -9.17 1.06
C TYR A 102 -13.86 -10.16 1.98
N VAL A 103 -13.24 -9.64 3.03
CA VAL A 103 -12.46 -10.39 4.01
C VAL A 103 -12.99 -10.10 5.40
N GLN A 104 -13.44 -11.14 6.13
CA GLN A 104 -13.84 -10.99 7.53
C GLN A 104 -13.06 -11.96 8.42
N VAL A 105 -12.31 -11.41 9.39
CA VAL A 105 -11.46 -12.16 10.32
C VAL A 105 -11.46 -11.51 11.71
N PRO A 106 -11.19 -12.28 12.79
CA PRO A 106 -11.21 -11.74 14.16
C PRO A 106 -10.03 -10.81 14.46
N ASP A 107 -8.89 -11.04 13.85
CA ASP A 107 -7.64 -10.32 14.13
C ASP A 107 -6.96 -9.88 12.84
N ILE A 108 -6.48 -8.64 12.81
CA ILE A 108 -5.61 -8.12 11.74
C ILE A 108 -4.47 -7.35 12.39
N ASN A 109 -3.24 -7.71 12.04
CA ASN A 109 -2.03 -7.06 12.53
C ASN A 109 -1.07 -6.60 11.42
N ALA A 110 -1.37 -6.88 10.15
CA ALA A 110 -0.63 -6.32 9.03
C ALA A 110 -1.48 -6.28 7.75
N ILE A 111 -1.29 -5.21 6.97
CA ILE A 111 -1.88 -5.01 5.65
C ILE A 111 -0.78 -4.52 4.72
N PHE A 112 -0.48 -5.29 3.67
CA PHE A 112 0.53 -4.97 2.67
C PHE A 112 -0.14 -4.84 1.31
N VAL A 113 0.09 -3.71 0.65
CA VAL A 113 -0.41 -3.44 -0.69
C VAL A 113 0.77 -3.14 -1.62
N SER A 114 0.86 -3.88 -2.71
CA SER A 114 1.86 -3.64 -3.76
C SER A 114 1.17 -3.29 -5.07
N GLY A 115 1.64 -2.24 -5.74
CA GLY A 115 1.04 -1.77 -6.99
C GLY A 115 -0.05 -0.72 -6.80
N SER A 116 -1.21 -0.90 -7.42
CA SER A 116 -2.33 0.05 -7.44
C SER A 116 -3.61 -0.46 -6.76
N GLY A 117 -3.52 -1.58 -6.03
CA GLY A 117 -4.64 -2.13 -5.27
C GLY A 117 -5.13 -1.20 -4.16
N ARG A 118 -6.33 -1.46 -3.66
CA ARG A 118 -6.98 -0.68 -2.62
C ARG A 118 -7.43 -1.57 -1.48
N VAL A 119 -7.20 -1.15 -0.24
CA VAL A 119 -7.71 -1.81 0.96
C VAL A 119 -8.53 -0.82 1.75
N ILE A 120 -9.78 -1.19 2.07
CA ILE A 120 -10.75 -0.34 2.77
C ILE A 120 -11.26 -1.09 4.00
N GLY A 121 -11.21 -0.45 5.15
CA GLY A 121 -11.82 -0.95 6.38
C GLY A 121 -13.33 -0.70 6.40
N ASP A 122 -14.13 -1.74 6.55
CA ASP A 122 -15.61 -1.65 6.67
C ASP A 122 -16.05 -1.30 8.11
N ASN A 123 -15.19 -1.55 9.09
CA ASN A 123 -15.38 -1.16 10.48
C ASN A 123 -14.04 -0.83 11.14
N LYS A 124 -14.11 -0.20 12.33
CA LYS A 124 -12.91 0.05 13.14
C LYS A 124 -12.24 -1.26 13.52
N ILE A 125 -10.92 -1.35 13.32
CA ILE A 125 -10.08 -2.51 13.65
C ILE A 125 -9.36 -2.24 14.97
N PHE A 126 -9.49 -3.18 15.89
CA PHE A 126 -8.81 -3.17 17.18
C PHE A 126 -7.60 -4.09 17.15
N SER A 127 -6.42 -3.57 17.45
CA SER A 127 -5.19 -4.35 17.47
C SER A 127 -4.26 -3.92 18.61
N LYS A 128 -3.33 -4.79 19.00
CA LYS A 128 -2.23 -4.38 19.88
C LYS A 128 -1.18 -3.61 19.12
N ASN A 129 -0.80 -4.14 17.97
CA ASN A 129 0.14 -3.54 17.04
C ASN A 129 -0.33 -3.82 15.63
N ILE A 130 -0.16 -2.86 14.73
CA ILE A 130 -0.50 -3.06 13.31
C ILE A 130 0.59 -2.46 12.42
N ASN A 131 0.88 -3.16 11.32
CA ASN A 131 1.79 -2.69 10.28
C ASN A 131 1.03 -2.52 8.97
N LEU A 132 1.04 -1.32 8.45
CA LEU A 132 0.48 -0.94 7.16
C LEU A 132 1.63 -0.64 6.21
N ARG A 133 1.70 -1.32 5.09
CA ARG A 133 2.70 -1.05 4.06
C ARG A 133 2.05 -0.86 2.70
N LEU A 134 2.35 0.25 2.07
CA LEU A 134 1.91 0.53 0.70
C LEU A 134 3.13 0.81 -0.19
N SER A 135 3.32 -0.05 -1.18
CA SER A 135 4.36 0.12 -2.19
C SER A 135 3.74 0.33 -3.56
N GLY A 136 3.83 1.54 -4.11
CA GLY A 136 3.25 1.89 -5.41
C GLY A 136 2.30 3.09 -5.36
N SER A 137 1.16 2.99 -6.02
CA SER A 137 0.17 4.08 -6.18
C SER A 137 -1.22 3.71 -5.65
N GLY A 138 -1.31 2.68 -4.84
CA GLY A 138 -2.57 2.19 -4.27
C GLY A 138 -3.12 3.06 -3.14
N LEU A 139 -4.07 2.50 -2.40
CA LEU A 139 -4.76 3.13 -1.28
C LEU A 139 -4.90 2.15 -0.11
N ILE A 140 -4.64 2.63 1.11
CA ILE A 140 -5.13 2.02 2.36
C ILE A 140 -6.00 3.06 3.06
N ASP A 141 -7.26 2.72 3.36
CA ASP A 141 -8.23 3.60 4.03
C ASP A 141 -8.87 2.81 5.18
N ILE A 142 -8.54 3.19 6.44
CA ILE A 142 -8.86 2.32 7.58
C ILE A 142 -9.03 3.09 8.89
N ALA A 143 -10.06 2.72 9.65
CA ALA A 143 -10.27 3.17 11.02
C ALA A 143 -9.66 2.16 12.02
N LEU A 144 -8.88 2.64 12.99
CA LEU A 144 -8.05 1.83 13.88
C LEU A 144 -8.23 2.22 15.36
N ASP A 145 -8.04 1.25 16.24
CA ASP A 145 -7.78 1.45 17.67
C ASP A 145 -6.60 0.55 18.04
N VAL A 146 -5.42 1.14 18.18
CA VAL A 146 -4.15 0.41 18.36
C VAL A 146 -3.57 0.70 19.73
N LYS A 147 -3.43 -0.33 20.56
CA LYS A 147 -2.98 -0.14 21.95
C LYS A 147 -1.54 0.34 22.08
N ASN A 148 -0.64 -0.14 21.19
CA ASN A 148 0.78 0.17 21.27
C ASN A 148 1.25 0.86 19.99
N ASP A 149 1.71 0.10 19.00
CA ASP A 149 2.42 0.62 17.84
C ASP A 149 1.61 0.48 16.56
N LEU A 150 1.37 1.61 15.91
CA LEU A 150 0.91 1.72 14.53
C LEU A 150 2.11 2.09 13.66
N VAL A 151 2.51 1.19 12.77
CA VAL A 151 3.56 1.46 11.78
C VAL A 151 2.91 1.62 10.42
N ALA A 152 3.21 2.70 9.71
CA ALA A 152 2.74 2.95 8.36
C ALA A 152 3.90 3.33 7.43
N ASP A 153 4.27 2.40 6.56
CA ASP A 153 5.33 2.54 5.56
C ASP A 153 4.74 2.81 4.19
N LEU A 154 5.04 3.95 3.59
CA LEU A 154 4.61 4.32 2.25
C LEU A 154 5.80 4.51 1.32
N SER A 155 5.91 3.67 0.31
CA SER A 155 6.92 3.79 -0.74
C SER A 155 6.26 4.02 -2.10
N GLY A 156 6.51 5.16 -2.71
CA GLY A 156 5.91 5.54 -4.01
C GLY A 156 5.05 6.78 -3.96
N SER A 157 3.87 6.72 -4.59
CA SER A 157 2.96 7.88 -4.76
C SER A 157 1.53 7.60 -4.28
N GLY A 158 1.32 6.53 -3.54
CA GLY A 158 0.01 6.14 -3.02
C GLY A 158 -0.48 7.00 -1.85
N LEU A 159 -1.58 6.58 -1.25
CA LEU A 159 -2.23 7.23 -0.14
C LEU A 159 -2.51 6.22 0.98
N ILE A 160 -2.11 6.54 2.22
CA ILE A 160 -2.59 5.87 3.43
C ILE A 160 -3.44 6.88 4.20
N PHE A 161 -4.74 6.59 4.34
CA PHE A 161 -5.66 7.35 5.18
C PHE A 161 -5.98 6.56 6.44
N MET A 162 -5.87 7.21 7.61
CA MET A 162 -6.11 6.55 8.89
C MET A 162 -6.83 7.46 9.87
N GLU A 163 -7.72 6.87 10.65
CA GLU A 163 -8.39 7.54 11.75
C GLU A 163 -8.51 6.63 12.98
N GLY A 164 -8.61 7.21 14.16
CA GLY A 164 -8.78 6.54 15.45
C GLY A 164 -7.73 6.90 16.47
N ASP A 165 -7.20 5.91 17.21
CA ASP A 165 -6.31 6.14 18.33
C ASP A 165 -5.14 5.16 18.34
N THR A 166 -3.95 5.62 18.75
CA THR A 166 -2.77 4.78 18.98
C THR A 166 -1.87 5.37 20.08
N TYR A 167 -1.07 4.54 20.75
CA TYR A 167 -0.06 5.05 21.66
C TYR A 167 1.15 5.59 20.89
N ASN A 168 1.71 4.81 19.97
CA ASN A 168 2.79 5.27 19.09
C ASN A 168 2.35 5.20 17.63
N GLY A 169 2.47 6.31 16.89
CA GLY A 169 2.37 6.38 15.45
C GLY A 169 3.76 6.51 14.83
N ILE A 170 4.18 5.54 14.01
CA ILE A 170 5.47 5.51 13.34
C ILE A 170 5.21 5.55 11.83
N TYR A 171 5.61 6.62 11.17
CA TYR A 171 5.27 6.89 9.78
C TYR A 171 6.52 7.10 8.94
N ASP A 172 6.72 6.27 7.93
CA ASP A 172 7.80 6.41 6.95
C ASP A 172 7.21 6.68 5.54
N VAL A 173 7.65 7.78 4.92
CA VAL A 173 7.25 8.15 3.57
C VAL A 173 8.49 8.23 2.68
N SER A 174 8.64 7.28 1.78
CA SER A 174 9.69 7.25 0.77
C SER A 174 9.10 7.50 -0.61
N GLY A 175 9.41 8.67 -1.18
CA GLY A 175 8.87 9.09 -2.50
C GLY A 175 8.00 10.35 -2.43
N SER A 176 6.85 10.33 -3.09
CA SER A 176 5.93 11.48 -3.24
C SER A 176 4.52 11.22 -2.73
N GLY A 177 4.29 10.08 -2.09
CA GLY A 177 3.00 9.70 -1.57
C GLY A 177 2.58 10.49 -0.33
N LYS A 178 1.40 10.17 0.20
CA LYS A 178 0.81 10.87 1.33
C LYS A 178 0.33 9.91 2.40
N ILE A 179 0.61 10.25 3.66
CA ILE A 179 -0.07 9.69 4.84
C ILE A 179 -0.98 10.79 5.38
N GLU A 180 -2.29 10.57 5.33
CA GLU A 180 -3.32 11.49 5.86
C GLU A 180 -3.90 10.88 7.13
N SER A 181 -3.45 11.38 8.29
CA SER A 181 -3.83 10.84 9.60
C SER A 181 -4.15 11.92 10.64
N PHE A 182 -4.76 13.03 10.22
CA PHE A 182 -5.29 14.00 11.18
C PHE A 182 -6.40 13.41 12.08
N GLY A 183 -7.14 12.43 11.58
CA GLY A 183 -8.14 11.69 12.37
C GLY A 183 -7.55 10.64 13.31
N MET A 184 -6.24 10.36 13.24
CA MET A 184 -5.53 9.43 14.10
C MET A 184 -4.86 10.19 15.24
N HIS A 185 -5.30 9.99 16.48
CA HIS A 185 -4.68 10.61 17.66
C HIS A 185 -3.58 9.67 18.19
N ALA A 186 -2.34 10.11 18.14
CA ALA A 186 -1.19 9.39 18.67
C ALA A 186 -0.65 10.13 19.91
N ASP A 187 -0.36 9.39 20.99
CA ASP A 187 0.37 10.01 22.12
C ASP A 187 1.77 10.44 21.66
N ASN A 188 2.45 9.59 20.93
CA ASN A 188 3.75 9.88 20.32
C ASN A 188 3.69 9.64 18.82
N SER A 189 4.28 10.57 18.04
CA SER A 189 4.43 10.41 16.59
C SER A 189 5.90 10.51 16.21
N ASP A 190 6.41 9.51 15.47
CA ASP A 190 7.74 9.49 14.87
C ASP A 190 7.57 9.46 13.34
N ILE A 191 8.09 10.48 12.65
CA ILE A 191 7.85 10.67 11.22
C ILE A 191 9.17 10.79 10.48
N ILE A 192 9.37 9.93 9.49
CA ILE A 192 10.51 9.97 8.58
C ILE A 192 9.99 10.22 7.17
N ILE A 193 10.54 11.25 6.50
CA ILE A 193 10.25 11.51 5.09
C ILE A 193 11.54 11.54 4.29
N SER A 194 11.63 10.66 3.29
CA SER A 194 12.69 10.63 2.29
C SER A 194 12.12 10.95 0.91
N GLY A 195 12.30 12.17 0.44
CA GLY A 195 11.77 12.63 -0.86
C GLY A 195 10.87 13.85 -0.76
N SER A 196 9.73 13.84 -1.46
CA SER A 196 8.79 14.97 -1.57
C SER A 196 7.40 14.66 -1.01
N GLY A 197 7.26 13.58 -0.27
CA GLY A 197 6.00 13.14 0.30
C GLY A 197 5.44 14.07 1.38
N ARG A 198 4.24 13.76 1.81
CA ARG A 198 3.51 14.49 2.86
C ARG A 198 3.03 13.53 3.93
N CYS A 199 3.18 13.94 5.20
CA CYS A 199 2.56 13.27 6.34
C CYS A 199 1.74 14.27 7.14
N GLU A 200 0.50 13.91 7.46
CA GLU A 200 -0.38 14.59 8.40
C GLU A 200 -0.50 13.75 9.66
N THR A 201 -0.53 14.37 10.83
CA THR A 201 -0.66 13.65 12.12
C THR A 201 -1.34 14.51 13.17
N THR A 202 -1.99 13.88 14.16
CA THR A 202 -2.37 14.53 15.41
C THR A 202 -1.56 13.90 16.54
N ALA A 203 -0.57 14.63 17.04
CA ALA A 203 0.33 14.21 18.11
C ALA A 203 -0.03 14.89 19.43
N LEU A 204 -0.18 14.13 20.52
CA LEU A 204 -0.65 14.66 21.79
C LEU A 204 0.51 15.05 22.73
N SER A 205 1.55 14.23 22.82
CA SER A 205 2.66 14.40 23.77
C SER A 205 4.00 14.71 23.11
N ASN A 206 4.42 13.91 22.14
CA ASN A 206 5.70 14.06 21.47
C ASN A 206 5.56 13.91 19.95
N LEU A 207 6.34 14.71 19.22
CA LEU A 207 6.45 14.65 17.76
C LEU A 207 7.91 14.72 17.35
N ASP A 208 8.47 13.61 16.89
CA ASP A 208 9.79 13.52 16.30
C ASP A 208 9.70 13.49 14.78
N VAL A 209 10.40 14.40 14.10
CA VAL A 209 10.34 14.51 12.63
C VAL A 209 11.73 14.53 12.02
N SER A 210 11.95 13.65 11.05
CA SER A 210 13.16 13.62 10.22
C SER A 210 12.80 13.76 8.74
N ILE A 211 13.23 14.83 8.07
CA ILE A 211 12.96 15.05 6.65
C ILE A 211 14.28 15.11 5.89
N SER A 212 14.41 14.26 4.88
CA SER A 212 15.48 14.30 3.88
C SER A 212 14.88 14.56 2.50
N GLY A 213 15.01 15.80 2.00
CA GLY A 213 14.44 16.22 0.72
C GLY A 213 13.53 17.43 0.82
N SER A 214 12.39 17.41 0.13
CA SER A 214 11.44 18.52 0.02
C SER A 214 10.05 18.20 0.59
N GLY A 215 9.94 17.12 1.35
CA GLY A 215 8.68 16.69 1.94
C GLY A 215 8.12 17.65 2.99
N SER A 216 6.89 17.40 3.42
CA SER A 216 6.21 18.23 4.41
C SER A 216 5.48 17.40 5.46
N VAL A 217 5.54 17.86 6.71
CA VAL A 217 4.75 17.33 7.83
C VAL A 217 3.77 18.40 8.29
N TRP A 218 2.52 18.02 8.44
CA TRP A 218 1.46 18.84 9.00
C TRP A 218 0.97 18.20 10.30
N PHE A 219 0.99 18.93 11.41
CA PHE A 219 0.59 18.36 12.68
C PHE A 219 -0.52 19.16 13.35
N ARG A 220 -1.31 18.45 14.15
CA ARG A 220 -2.28 19.00 15.12
C ARG A 220 -1.93 18.53 16.52
N GLY A 221 -2.47 19.23 17.52
CA GLY A 221 -2.19 19.00 18.93
C GLY A 221 -1.13 19.96 19.46
N ASN A 222 -0.65 19.69 20.67
CA ASN A 222 0.36 20.54 21.33
C ASN A 222 1.54 19.70 21.83
N PRO A 223 2.21 18.92 20.94
CA PRO A 223 3.31 18.03 21.33
C PRO A 223 4.61 18.79 21.62
N ARG A 224 5.52 18.15 22.35
CA ARG A 224 6.93 18.54 22.35
C ARG A 224 7.54 18.09 21.01
N ILE A 225 8.08 19.05 20.25
CA ILE A 225 8.60 18.81 18.92
C ILE A 225 10.12 18.67 18.94
N SER A 226 10.63 17.60 18.32
CA SER A 226 12.04 17.39 17.94
C SER A 226 12.11 17.27 16.41
N GLN A 227 13.02 17.99 15.76
CA GLN A 227 13.08 17.97 14.31
C GLN A 227 14.51 17.93 13.75
N ARG A 228 14.68 17.19 12.67
CA ARG A 228 15.91 17.16 11.88
C ARG A 228 15.54 17.26 10.39
N ILE A 229 15.94 18.36 9.74
CA ILE A 229 15.60 18.60 8.33
C ILE A 229 16.90 18.77 7.53
N SER A 230 17.03 17.93 6.48
CA SER A 230 18.08 18.03 5.47
C SER A 230 17.43 18.27 4.11
N GLY A 231 17.56 19.49 3.58
CA GLY A 231 16.95 19.89 2.31
C GLY A 231 15.96 21.05 2.48
N SER A 232 14.89 21.04 1.67
CA SER A 232 13.87 22.12 1.65
C SER A 232 12.56 21.74 2.35
N GLY A 233 12.56 20.65 3.09
CA GLY A 233 11.37 20.15 3.80
C GLY A 233 10.84 21.14 4.84
N LYS A 234 9.58 21.01 5.20
CA LYS A 234 8.90 21.92 6.14
C LYS A 234 7.96 21.20 7.09
N ILE A 235 7.80 21.74 8.27
CA ILE A 235 6.80 21.33 9.28
C ILE A 235 5.82 22.49 9.47
N PHE A 236 4.52 22.17 9.49
CA PHE A 236 3.44 23.14 9.60
C PHE A 236 2.54 22.78 10.77
N ASP A 237 2.24 23.76 11.60
CA ASP A 237 1.18 23.71 12.60
C ASP A 237 -0.18 23.90 11.88
N ALA A 238 -1.09 22.94 12.06
CA ALA A 238 -2.41 22.87 11.42
C ALA A 238 -3.57 22.96 12.45
N ASN A 239 -3.28 23.48 13.69
CA ASN A 239 -4.31 23.72 14.70
C ASN A 239 -5.31 24.79 14.28
#